data_4b3b16dcda7b37f34b7324bbdd51a8b5
#
_entry.id   4b3b16dcda7b37f34b7324bbdd51a8b5
#
_cell.length_a   1.000
_cell.length_b   1.000
_cell.length_c   1.000
_cell.angle_alpha   90.00
_cell.angle_beta   90.00
_cell.angle_gamma   90.00
#
_symmetry.space_group_name_H-M   'P 1'
#
loop_
_entity.id
_entity.type
_entity.pdbx_description
1 polymer ?
#
loop_
_entity_poly.entity_id
_entity_poly.type
_entity_poly.pdbx_seq_one_letter_code
_entity_poly.pdbx_strand_id
1 'polypeptide(L)'
;MDRLILGVVAGAVVGGLALPLAFHLFGEMSLGNIAILGLFWFATTLTLLILIPVFHMPAWWVMERVGLRGPLGAVLAGAISMIAMPLAIGLLIFGASPGGAGQDETLRMTSIFAGVGALVGLVIWRVAKWEAVAY
;
A
#
# COMPACT_ATOMS: atom_id res chain seq x y z
N MET A 1 -0.09 18.90 10.57
CA MET A 1 -0.97 17.71 10.72
C MET A 1 -1.83 17.47 9.49
N ASP A 2 -2.40 18.49 8.92
CA ASP A 2 -3.33 18.39 7.77
C ASP A 2 -2.74 17.80 6.49
N ARG A 3 -1.47 18.08 6.22
CA ARG A 3 -0.75 17.59 5.02
C ARG A 3 -0.47 16.08 5.04
N LEU A 4 -0.17 15.57 6.22
CA LEU A 4 0.03 14.13 6.39
C LEU A 4 -1.28 13.39 6.15
N ILE A 5 -2.39 13.91 6.68
CA ILE A 5 -3.73 13.39 6.45
C ILE A 5 -4.06 13.41 4.96
N LEU A 6 -3.78 14.52 4.28
CA LEU A 6 -4.01 14.64 2.83
C LEU A 6 -3.16 13.62 2.06
N GLY A 7 -1.89 13.42 2.45
CA GLY A 7 -1.01 12.41 1.88
C GLY A 7 -1.55 11.00 2.07
N VAL A 8 -2.02 10.68 3.26
CA VAL A 8 -2.64 9.37 3.58
C VAL A 8 -3.90 9.14 2.75
N VAL A 9 -4.78 10.13 2.64
CA VAL A 9 -5.98 10.05 1.81
C VAL A 9 -5.63 9.85 0.34
N ALA A 10 -4.70 10.65 -0.19
CA ALA A 10 -4.24 10.51 -1.58
C ALA A 10 -3.61 9.13 -1.82
N GLY A 11 -2.77 8.66 -0.90
CA GLY A 11 -2.17 7.33 -0.95
C GLY A 11 -3.21 6.20 -0.93
N ALA A 12 -4.24 6.32 -0.09
CA ALA A 12 -5.32 5.35 0.00
C ALA A 12 -6.15 5.29 -1.29
N VAL A 13 -6.47 6.44 -1.88
CA VAL A 13 -7.21 6.52 -3.15
C VAL A 13 -6.40 5.90 -4.29
N VAL A 14 -5.13 6.28 -4.42
CA VAL A 14 -4.24 5.74 -5.46
C VAL A 14 -3.99 4.25 -5.25
N GLY A 15 -3.72 3.81 -4.04
CA GLY A 15 -3.53 2.40 -3.71
C GLY A 15 -4.79 1.57 -3.94
N GLY A 16 -5.96 2.13 -3.60
CA GLY A 16 -7.26 1.52 -3.83
C GLY A 16 -7.55 1.28 -5.30
N LEU A 17 -7.07 2.16 -6.20
CA LEU A 17 -7.15 1.97 -7.66
C LEU A 17 -6.05 1.03 -8.18
N ALA A 18 -4.82 1.23 -7.72
CA ALA A 18 -3.66 0.49 -8.22
C ALA A 18 -3.75 -1.00 -7.91
N LEU A 19 -4.30 -1.38 -6.74
CA LEU A 19 -4.36 -2.79 -6.33
C LEU A 19 -5.30 -3.63 -7.23
N PRO A 20 -6.56 -3.24 -7.46
CA PRO A 20 -7.44 -3.97 -8.40
C PRO A 20 -6.89 -4.00 -9.83
N LEU A 21 -6.29 -2.90 -10.29
CA LEU A 21 -5.66 -2.85 -11.62
C LEU A 21 -4.48 -3.82 -11.72
N ALA A 22 -3.64 -3.87 -10.70
CA ALA A 22 -2.52 -4.81 -10.66
C ALA A 22 -3.03 -6.26 -10.68
N PHE A 23 -4.02 -6.61 -9.86
CA PHE A 23 -4.62 -7.94 -9.88
C PHE A 23 -5.25 -8.29 -11.22
N HIS A 24 -5.87 -7.33 -11.90
CA HIS A 24 -6.39 -7.55 -13.26
C HIS A 24 -5.28 -7.80 -14.26
N LEU A 25 -4.23 -6.98 -14.27
CA LEU A 25 -3.09 -7.10 -15.19
C LEU A 25 -2.34 -8.42 -15.03
N PHE A 26 -2.28 -8.96 -13.83
CA PHE A 26 -1.65 -10.25 -13.55
C PHE A 26 -2.62 -11.45 -13.68
N GLY A 27 -3.85 -11.22 -14.16
CA GLY A 27 -4.82 -12.27 -14.45
C GLY A 27 -5.55 -12.84 -13.22
N GLU A 28 -5.39 -12.22 -12.04
CA GLU A 28 -6.01 -12.68 -10.79
C GLU A 28 -7.47 -12.26 -10.66
N MET A 29 -7.91 -11.24 -11.41
CA MET A 29 -9.25 -10.70 -11.32
C MET A 29 -9.79 -10.27 -12.68
N SER A 30 -11.05 -10.60 -12.96
CA SER A 30 -11.76 -10.12 -14.14
C SER A 30 -12.51 -8.81 -13.80
N LEU A 31 -12.23 -7.75 -14.56
CA LEU A 31 -12.93 -6.46 -14.46
C LEU A 31 -14.22 -6.39 -15.27
N GLY A 32 -14.87 -7.53 -15.52
CA GLY A 32 -16.05 -7.62 -16.40
C GLY A 32 -17.28 -6.83 -15.95
N ASN A 33 -17.29 -6.25 -14.75
CA ASN A 33 -18.40 -5.46 -14.23
C ASN A 33 -17.90 -4.21 -13.52
N ILE A 34 -18.23 -3.02 -14.07
CA ILE A 34 -17.85 -1.70 -13.51
C ILE A 34 -18.37 -1.50 -12.09
N ALA A 35 -19.54 -2.03 -11.76
CA ALA A 35 -20.12 -1.92 -10.42
C ALA A 35 -19.30 -2.70 -9.38
N ILE A 36 -18.83 -3.89 -9.75
CA ILE A 36 -17.95 -4.72 -8.90
C ILE A 36 -16.60 -4.02 -8.72
N LEU A 37 -16.04 -3.44 -9.79
CA LEU A 37 -14.80 -2.68 -9.73
C LEU A 37 -14.93 -1.48 -8.80
N GLY A 38 -16.02 -0.72 -8.90
CA GLY A 38 -16.30 0.43 -8.04
C GLY A 38 -16.41 0.04 -6.56
N LEU A 39 -17.12 -1.05 -6.27
CA LEU A 39 -17.26 -1.57 -4.91
C LEU A 39 -15.90 -2.04 -4.35
N PHE A 40 -15.12 -2.74 -5.17
CA PHE A 40 -13.79 -3.22 -4.77
C PHE A 40 -12.83 -2.06 -4.53
N TRP A 41 -12.82 -1.05 -5.40
CA TRP A 41 -12.06 0.16 -5.21
C TRP A 41 -12.43 0.88 -3.91
N PHE A 42 -13.72 1.06 -3.66
CA PHE A 42 -14.22 1.72 -2.46
C PHE A 42 -13.81 0.97 -1.18
N ALA A 43 -14.04 -0.36 -1.15
CA ALA A 43 -13.67 -1.20 -0.03
C ALA A 43 -12.15 -1.18 0.24
N THR A 44 -11.34 -1.28 -0.82
CA THR A 44 -9.87 -1.24 -0.71
C THR A 44 -9.39 0.13 -0.24
N THR A 45 -9.97 1.22 -0.75
CA THR A 45 -9.63 2.57 -0.31
C THR A 45 -9.94 2.78 1.16
N LEU A 46 -11.11 2.36 1.65
CA LEU A 46 -11.46 2.44 3.07
C LEU A 46 -10.51 1.61 3.95
N THR A 47 -10.19 0.41 3.50
CA THR A 47 -9.25 -0.46 4.21
C THR A 47 -7.87 0.19 4.30
N LEU A 48 -7.37 0.74 3.21
CA LEU A 48 -6.07 1.42 3.18
C LEU A 48 -6.07 2.70 4.02
N LEU A 49 -7.17 3.45 4.09
CA LEU A 49 -7.30 4.63 4.95
C LEU A 49 -7.06 4.31 6.42
N ILE A 50 -7.47 3.12 6.87
CA ILE A 50 -7.26 2.65 8.25
C ILE A 50 -5.85 2.05 8.40
N LEU A 51 -5.40 1.26 7.44
CA LEU A 51 -4.19 0.46 7.56
C LEU A 51 -2.91 1.23 7.26
N ILE A 52 -2.97 2.25 6.38
CA ILE A 52 -1.80 3.10 6.10
C ILE A 52 -1.25 3.75 7.39
N PRO A 53 -2.05 4.43 8.24
CA PRO A 53 -1.53 4.97 9.48
C PRO A 53 -0.91 3.92 10.41
N VAL A 54 -1.50 2.74 10.47
CA VAL A 54 -1.06 1.67 11.37
C VAL A 54 0.26 1.06 10.94
N PHE A 55 0.46 0.81 9.64
CA PHE A 55 1.65 0.12 9.13
C PHE A 55 2.68 1.06 8.52
N HIS A 56 2.23 2.08 7.80
CA HIS A 56 3.14 2.98 7.08
C HIS A 56 3.84 3.98 8.00
N MET A 57 3.16 4.49 9.03
CA MET A 57 3.77 5.44 9.97
C MET A 57 4.94 4.84 10.75
N PRO A 58 4.82 3.64 11.35
CA PRO A 58 5.96 3.00 12.00
C PRO A 58 7.11 2.70 11.03
N ALA A 59 6.79 2.21 9.82
CA ALA A 59 7.80 1.93 8.80
C ALA A 59 8.54 3.20 8.36
N TRP A 60 7.81 4.30 8.15
CA TRP A 60 8.39 5.62 7.85
C TRP A 60 9.33 6.09 8.95
N TRP A 61 8.89 6.01 10.20
CA TRP A 61 9.70 6.42 11.35
C TRP A 61 11.01 5.60 11.47
N VAL A 62 10.95 4.29 11.20
CA VAL A 62 12.15 3.44 11.14
C VAL A 62 13.07 3.90 10.00
N MET A 63 12.54 4.19 8.81
CA MET A 63 13.34 4.66 7.67
C MET A 63 14.04 5.99 7.98
N GLU A 64 13.36 6.93 8.66
CA GLU A 64 13.96 8.17 9.09
C GLU A 64 15.11 7.96 10.10
N ARG A 65 14.95 7.01 11.03
CA ARG A 65 16.02 6.69 12.01
C ARG A 65 17.25 6.05 11.36
N VAL A 66 17.06 5.25 10.34
CA VAL A 66 18.16 4.63 9.57
C VAL A 66 18.82 5.63 8.61
N GLY A 67 18.30 6.86 8.53
CA GLY A 67 18.86 7.92 7.68
C GLY A 67 18.35 7.91 6.24
N LEU A 68 17.41 7.03 5.91
CA LEU A 68 16.75 6.97 4.60
C LEU A 68 15.62 8.01 4.51
N ARG A 69 16.03 9.29 4.44
CA ARG A 69 15.11 10.42 4.29
C ARG A 69 14.84 10.69 2.82
N GLY A 70 13.59 11.04 2.49
CA GLY A 70 13.22 11.43 1.12
C GLY A 70 12.40 10.36 0.37
N PRO A 71 12.37 10.44 -0.99
CA PRO A 71 11.50 9.58 -1.78
C PRO A 71 11.85 8.09 -1.67
N LEU A 72 13.12 7.77 -1.54
CA LEU A 72 13.58 6.37 -1.40
C LEU A 72 13.07 5.75 -0.09
N GLY A 73 13.19 6.47 1.02
CA GLY A 73 12.66 6.01 2.30
C GLY A 73 11.15 5.82 2.28
N ALA A 74 10.42 6.71 1.61
CA ALA A 74 8.98 6.62 1.43
C ALA A 74 8.56 5.40 0.59
N VAL A 75 9.26 5.16 -0.52
CA VAL A 75 9.04 3.98 -1.39
C VAL A 75 9.26 2.68 -0.61
N LEU A 76 10.37 2.60 0.13
CA LEU A 76 10.68 1.42 0.94
C LEU A 76 9.68 1.24 2.09
N ALA A 77 9.33 2.30 2.80
CA ALA A 77 8.32 2.25 3.85
C ALA A 77 6.97 1.76 3.32
N GLY A 78 6.55 2.25 2.14
CA GLY A 78 5.33 1.84 1.46
C GLY A 78 5.36 0.36 1.07
N ALA A 79 6.43 -0.09 0.43
CA ALA A 79 6.60 -1.47 0.01
C ALA A 79 6.57 -2.45 1.21
N ILE A 80 7.33 -2.14 2.27
CA ILE A 80 7.39 -2.96 3.49
C ILE A 80 6.02 -3.01 4.16
N SER A 81 5.34 -1.87 4.28
CA SER A 81 4.02 -1.80 4.92
C SER A 81 2.99 -2.65 4.20
N MET A 82 2.95 -2.60 2.86
CA MET A 82 1.99 -3.35 2.06
C MET A 82 2.30 -4.86 2.02
N ILE A 83 3.53 -5.27 2.23
CA ILE A 83 3.89 -6.69 2.41
C ILE A 83 3.53 -7.15 3.83
N ALA A 84 3.83 -6.35 4.84
CA ALA A 84 3.58 -6.69 6.24
C ALA A 84 2.08 -6.81 6.56
N MET A 85 1.24 -6.01 5.90
CA MET A 85 -0.19 -5.95 6.13
C MET A 85 -0.92 -7.28 5.88
N PRO A 86 -0.83 -7.92 4.70
CA PRO A 86 -1.50 -9.20 4.47
C PRO A 86 -0.91 -10.32 5.34
N LEU A 87 0.38 -10.26 5.65
CA LEU A 87 1.02 -11.22 6.57
C LEU A 87 0.46 -11.09 7.99
N ALA A 88 0.32 -9.87 8.50
CA ALA A 88 -0.24 -9.62 9.82
C ALA A 88 -1.72 -10.02 9.91
N ILE A 89 -2.51 -9.69 8.88
CA ILE A 89 -3.92 -10.07 8.81
C ILE A 89 -4.07 -11.59 8.71
N GLY A 90 -3.26 -12.24 7.89
CA GLY A 90 -3.23 -13.70 7.75
C GLY A 90 -2.92 -14.41 9.06
N LEU A 91 -1.91 -13.94 9.79
CA LEU A 91 -1.55 -14.45 11.11
C LEU A 91 -2.66 -14.23 12.16
N LEU A 92 -3.29 -13.07 12.17
CA LEU A 92 -4.34 -12.73 13.14
C LEU A 92 -5.65 -13.49 12.90
N ILE A 93 -6.04 -13.67 11.63
CA ILE A 93 -7.34 -14.28 11.29
C ILE A 93 -7.23 -15.80 11.17
N PHE A 94 -6.18 -16.30 10.58
CA PHE A 94 -6.05 -17.73 10.24
C PHE A 94 -5.06 -18.49 11.13
N GLY A 95 -4.32 -17.80 11.99
CA GLY A 95 -3.34 -18.43 12.88
C GLY A 95 -2.23 -19.21 12.18
N ALA A 96 -2.13 -19.08 10.85
CA ALA A 96 -1.20 -19.81 10.03
C ALA A 96 -0.42 -18.86 9.11
N SER A 97 0.85 -19.15 8.95
CA SER A 97 1.64 -18.61 7.85
C SER A 97 0.95 -18.94 6.52
N PRO A 98 0.99 -18.09 5.49
CA PRO A 98 0.38 -18.36 4.18
C PRO A 98 1.10 -19.49 3.42
N GLY A 99 1.31 -20.61 4.07
CA GLY A 99 2.05 -21.77 3.59
C GLY A 99 1.29 -22.74 2.69
N GLY A 100 0.19 -22.31 2.07
CA GLY A 100 -0.57 -23.15 1.13
C GLY A 100 -0.41 -22.76 -0.35
N ALA A 101 0.03 -21.54 -0.63
CA ALA A 101 0.31 -21.09 -1.99
C ALA A 101 1.70 -21.58 -2.44
N GLY A 102 1.83 -21.99 -3.69
CA GLY A 102 3.12 -22.32 -4.29
C GLY A 102 4.09 -21.14 -4.21
N GLN A 103 5.40 -21.44 -4.22
CA GLN A 103 6.46 -20.40 -4.10
C GLN A 103 6.30 -19.29 -5.13
N ASP A 104 5.92 -19.64 -6.37
CA ASP A 104 5.74 -18.69 -7.48
C ASP A 104 4.54 -17.76 -7.25
N GLU A 105 3.45 -18.28 -6.69
CA GLU A 105 2.26 -17.49 -6.37
C GLU A 105 2.53 -16.51 -5.23
N THR A 106 3.25 -16.96 -4.19
CA THR A 106 3.68 -16.11 -3.08
C THR A 106 4.59 -14.99 -3.55
N LEU A 107 5.56 -15.27 -4.42
CA LEU A 107 6.46 -14.26 -4.99
C LEU A 107 5.69 -13.24 -5.84
N ARG A 108 4.76 -13.71 -6.67
CA ARG A 108 3.93 -12.83 -7.52
C ARG A 108 3.07 -11.89 -6.67
N MET A 109 2.36 -12.43 -5.69
CA MET A 109 1.53 -11.63 -4.77
C MET A 109 2.37 -10.62 -3.99
N THR A 110 3.49 -11.04 -3.44
CA THR A 110 4.41 -10.16 -2.71
C THR A 110 4.92 -9.03 -3.62
N SER A 111 5.23 -9.32 -4.87
CA SER A 111 5.69 -8.31 -5.84
C SER A 111 4.61 -7.29 -6.17
N ILE A 112 3.35 -7.72 -6.32
CA ILE A 112 2.20 -6.83 -6.53
C ILE A 112 2.03 -5.88 -5.34
N PHE A 113 1.98 -6.43 -4.13
CA PHE A 113 1.83 -5.63 -2.92
C PHE A 113 3.01 -4.67 -2.71
N ALA A 114 4.25 -5.12 -2.95
CA ALA A 114 5.42 -4.27 -2.87
C ALA A 114 5.38 -3.11 -3.86
N GLY A 115 5.00 -3.38 -5.12
CA GLY A 115 4.88 -2.37 -6.17
C GLY A 115 3.82 -1.33 -5.86
N VAL A 116 2.63 -1.76 -5.46
CA VAL A 116 1.54 -0.86 -5.05
C VAL A 116 1.93 -0.06 -3.81
N GLY A 117 2.56 -0.70 -2.83
CA GLY A 117 3.05 -0.04 -1.63
C GLY A 117 4.11 1.02 -1.92
N ALA A 118 5.03 0.75 -2.81
CA ALA A 118 6.04 1.70 -3.28
C ALA A 118 5.38 2.94 -3.90
N LEU A 119 4.38 2.75 -4.74
CA LEU A 119 3.60 3.83 -5.35
C LEU A 119 2.85 4.65 -4.29
N VAL A 120 2.16 4.00 -3.36
CA VAL A 120 1.46 4.65 -2.25
C VAL A 120 2.42 5.48 -1.41
N GLY A 121 3.56 4.92 -1.03
CA GLY A 121 4.59 5.63 -0.27
C GLY A 121 5.11 6.87 -0.99
N LEU A 122 5.35 6.77 -2.29
CA LEU A 122 5.78 7.90 -3.12
C LEU A 122 4.72 9.00 -3.18
N VAL A 123 3.44 8.63 -3.34
CA VAL A 123 2.32 9.58 -3.36
C VAL A 123 2.20 10.31 -2.03
N ILE A 124 2.24 9.57 -0.90
CA ILE A 124 2.19 10.17 0.44
C ILE A 124 3.34 11.18 0.61
N TRP A 125 4.56 10.77 0.26
CA TRP A 125 5.72 11.66 0.35
C TRP A 125 5.58 12.90 -0.54
N ARG A 126 5.13 12.72 -1.78
CA ARG A 126 4.96 13.82 -2.74
C ARG A 126 3.95 14.83 -2.25
N VAL A 127 2.78 14.38 -1.79
CA VAL A 127 1.70 15.24 -1.29
C VAL A 127 2.12 15.94 0.01
N ALA A 128 2.76 15.23 0.93
CA ALA A 128 3.21 15.80 2.19
C ALA A 128 4.31 16.88 2.01
N LYS A 129 5.12 16.80 0.93
CA LYS A 129 6.22 17.74 0.66
C LYS A 129 5.92 18.78 -0.42
N TRP A 130 4.79 18.72 -1.12
CA TRP A 130 4.49 19.57 -2.26
C TRP A 130 4.69 21.07 -1.98
N GLU A 131 4.40 21.54 -0.77
CA GLU A 131 4.49 22.96 -0.42
C GLU A 131 5.83 23.36 0.26
N ALA A 132 6.70 22.41 0.59
CA ALA A 132 8.03 22.76 1.13
C ALA A 132 8.96 23.37 0.05
N VAL A 133 8.56 23.32 -1.22
CA VAL A 133 9.32 23.86 -2.38
C VAL A 133 8.77 25.20 -2.85
N ALA A 134 7.64 25.66 -2.31
CA ALA A 134 6.96 26.86 -2.75
C ALA A 134 7.31 28.14 -1.93
N TYR A 135 8.32 28.07 -1.03
CA TYR A 135 8.85 29.24 -0.29
C TYR A 135 10.36 29.31 -0.37
#